data_123dc3bf3e62c3f4abce01e91b43468a
#
_entry.id   123dc3bf3e62c3f4abce01e91b43468a
#
_cell.length_a   1.000
_cell.length_b   1.000
_cell.length_c   1.000
_cell.angle_alpha   90.00
_cell.angle_beta   90.00
_cell.angle_gamma   90.00
#
_symmetry.space_group_name_H-M   'P 1'
#
loop_
_entity.id
_entity.type
_entity.pdbx_description
1 polymer ?
#
loop_
_entity_poly.entity_id
_entity_poly.type
_entity_poly.pdbx_seq_one_letter_code
_entity_poly.pdbx_strand_id
1 'polypeptide(L)'
;MAIAVDGYRMSVEHSVISDCDEDFMVFIKSNIRIPKKQYATISLAEDGEEAIIRCNGFSFGFSQPESNNFDWKKAIPTSDILYRIGFNGNYLLSALQAAKASLGDSFRHPVVLEFRSSLEPIVLRTNEEDIKMVLPVRLEKNTEDTLKN
;
A
#
# COMPACT_ATOMS: atom_id res chain seq x y z
N MET A 1 0.22 -2.56 15.60
CA MET A 1 0.72 -2.29 14.23
C MET A 1 0.33 -3.44 13.33
N ALA A 2 -0.07 -3.17 12.08
CA ALA A 2 -0.32 -4.22 11.08
C ALA A 2 0.56 -3.98 9.86
N ILE A 3 1.06 -5.06 9.27
CA ILE A 3 1.90 -5.02 8.07
C ILE A 3 1.29 -5.96 7.05
N ALA A 4 1.02 -5.43 5.87
CA ALA A 4 0.55 -6.21 4.74
C ALA A 4 1.57 -6.13 3.60
N VAL A 5 1.91 -7.29 3.03
CA VAL A 5 2.89 -7.38 1.94
C VAL A 5 2.39 -8.37 0.89
N ASP A 6 2.61 -8.01 -0.36
CA ASP A 6 2.60 -8.93 -1.51
C ASP A 6 3.96 -8.81 -2.23
N GLY A 7 4.22 -9.59 -3.26
CA GLY A 7 5.53 -9.58 -3.93
C GLY A 7 5.95 -8.24 -4.55
N TYR A 8 5.10 -7.20 -4.51
CA TYR A 8 5.31 -5.94 -5.22
C TYR A 8 5.14 -4.70 -4.34
N ARG A 9 4.48 -4.81 -3.19
CA ARG A 9 4.16 -3.67 -2.33
C ARG A 9 4.05 -4.09 -0.87
N MET A 10 4.29 -3.13 0.01
CA MET A 10 4.15 -3.27 1.47
C MET A 10 3.32 -2.09 1.99
N SER A 11 2.48 -2.37 2.98
CA SER A 11 1.77 -1.36 3.76
C SER A 11 2.05 -1.59 5.24
N VAL A 12 2.37 -0.53 5.96
CA VAL A 12 2.54 -0.53 7.42
C VAL A 12 1.50 0.42 8.01
N GLU A 13 0.67 -0.09 8.90
CA GLU A 13 -0.44 0.66 9.49
C GLU A 13 -0.33 0.66 11.02
N HIS A 14 -0.24 1.84 11.61
CA HIS A 14 -0.10 2.04 13.05
C HIS A 14 -1.43 2.32 13.76
N SER A 15 -2.49 2.66 13.03
CA SER A 15 -3.81 3.00 13.58
C SER A 15 -4.70 1.78 13.86
N VAL A 16 -4.14 0.59 13.80
CA VAL A 16 -4.87 -0.64 14.09
C VAL A 16 -5.12 -0.75 15.59
N ILE A 17 -6.38 -0.88 15.97
CA ILE A 17 -6.75 -1.24 17.34
C ILE A 17 -6.40 -2.72 17.51
N SER A 18 -5.52 -3.01 18.46
CA SER A 18 -5.08 -4.37 18.77
C SER A 18 -5.21 -4.61 20.26
N ASP A 19 -5.83 -5.69 20.63
CA ASP A 19 -5.89 -6.29 21.96
C ASP A 19 -5.12 -7.62 22.03
N CYS A 20 -4.32 -7.90 20.99
CA CYS A 20 -3.47 -9.08 20.89
C CYS A 20 -2.07 -8.75 21.42
N ASP A 21 -1.61 -9.51 22.42
CA ASP A 21 -0.29 -9.34 23.06
C ASP A 21 0.86 -9.99 22.27
N GLU A 22 0.54 -10.84 21.30
CA GLU A 22 1.52 -11.59 20.52
C GLU A 22 1.50 -11.22 19.04
N ASP A 23 2.69 -11.17 18.44
CA ASP A 23 2.84 -11.00 16.99
C ASP A 23 2.50 -12.31 16.28
N PHE A 24 1.70 -12.20 15.24
CA PHE A 24 1.39 -13.34 14.37
C PHE A 24 1.38 -12.96 12.91
N MET A 25 1.54 -13.94 12.03
CA MET A 25 1.52 -13.74 10.58
C MET A 25 0.47 -14.67 9.95
N VAL A 26 -0.16 -14.20 8.88
CA VAL A 26 -1.15 -14.97 8.13
C VAL A 26 -0.95 -14.78 6.63
N PHE A 27 -1.03 -15.87 5.88
CA PHE A 27 -1.10 -15.82 4.42
C PHE A 27 -2.55 -15.77 3.95
N ILE A 28 -2.98 -14.62 3.46
CA ILE A 28 -4.33 -14.42 2.93
C ILE A 28 -4.33 -14.81 1.45
N LYS A 29 -5.16 -15.81 1.08
CA LYS A 29 -5.32 -16.20 -0.32
C LYS A 29 -5.96 -15.09 -1.14
N SER A 30 -5.48 -14.88 -2.37
CA SER A 30 -5.88 -13.80 -3.27
C SER A 30 -7.36 -13.80 -3.68
N ASN A 31 -8.06 -14.92 -3.49
CA ASN A 31 -9.49 -15.05 -3.81
C ASN A 31 -10.41 -14.49 -2.71
N ILE A 32 -9.86 -14.12 -1.54
CA ILE A 32 -10.64 -13.51 -0.46
C ILE A 32 -10.70 -12.01 -0.68
N ARG A 33 -11.91 -11.49 -0.77
CA ARG A 33 -12.18 -10.07 -0.93
C ARG A 33 -12.88 -9.53 0.30
N ILE A 34 -12.22 -8.62 1.00
CA ILE A 34 -12.85 -7.81 2.04
C ILE A 34 -13.56 -6.65 1.33
N PRO A 35 -14.88 -6.46 1.53
CA PRO A 35 -15.61 -5.37 0.91
C PRO A 35 -15.02 -4.00 1.29
N LYS A 36 -15.04 -3.06 0.34
CA LYS A 36 -14.58 -1.69 0.60
C LYS A 36 -15.39 -1.04 1.72
N LYS A 37 -14.73 -0.22 2.54
CA LYS A 37 -15.31 0.51 3.68
C LYS A 37 -15.86 -0.38 4.80
N GLN A 38 -15.35 -1.57 4.94
CA GLN A 38 -15.69 -2.45 6.05
C GLN A 38 -14.44 -2.81 6.84
N TYR A 39 -14.65 -3.02 8.14
CA TYR A 39 -13.61 -3.48 9.03
C TYR A 39 -13.61 -5.01 9.02
N ALA A 40 -12.42 -5.57 9.07
CA ALA A 40 -12.20 -6.98 9.33
C ALA A 40 -11.42 -7.11 10.65
N THR A 41 -11.77 -8.12 11.43
CA THR A 41 -10.97 -8.52 12.59
C THR A 41 -10.11 -9.69 12.20
N ILE A 42 -8.86 -9.69 12.64
CA ILE A 42 -7.95 -10.82 12.51
C ILE A 42 -7.60 -11.24 13.93
N SER A 43 -7.79 -12.50 14.26
CA SER A 43 -7.50 -13.07 15.57
C SER A 43 -6.81 -14.41 15.40
N LEU A 44 -6.04 -14.84 16.42
CA LEU A 44 -5.59 -16.22 16.50
C LEU A 44 -6.75 -17.13 16.97
N ALA A 45 -6.75 -18.37 16.50
CA ALA A 45 -7.56 -19.43 17.08
C ALA A 45 -6.99 -19.82 18.47
N GLU A 46 -7.78 -20.49 19.29
CA GLU A 46 -7.39 -20.89 20.65
C GLU A 46 -6.15 -21.82 20.69
N ASP A 47 -5.95 -22.61 19.64
CA ASP A 47 -4.79 -23.48 19.47
C ASP A 47 -3.52 -22.76 19.01
N GLY A 48 -3.65 -21.50 18.56
CA GLY A 48 -2.54 -20.69 18.02
C GLY A 48 -2.04 -21.14 16.64
N GLU A 49 -2.62 -22.18 16.04
CA GLU A 49 -2.16 -22.70 14.74
C GLU A 49 -2.81 -22.00 13.56
N GLU A 50 -3.99 -21.43 13.75
CA GLU A 50 -4.74 -20.73 12.72
C GLU A 50 -4.99 -19.28 13.07
N ALA A 51 -4.94 -18.42 12.06
CA ALA A 51 -5.47 -17.05 12.13
C ALA A 51 -6.86 -17.01 11.49
N ILE A 52 -7.80 -16.34 12.15
CA ILE A 52 -9.19 -16.23 11.71
C ILE A 52 -9.47 -14.78 11.32
N ILE A 53 -9.89 -14.60 10.07
CA ILE A 53 -10.38 -13.29 9.58
C ILE A 53 -11.90 -13.31 9.62
N ARG A 54 -12.50 -12.34 10.32
CA ARG A 54 -13.96 -12.15 10.37
C ARG A 54 -14.32 -10.83 9.73
N CYS A 55 -15.28 -10.89 8.82
CA CYS A 55 -15.82 -9.72 8.13
C CYS A 55 -17.26 -9.99 7.72
N ASN A 56 -18.21 -9.13 8.07
CA ASN A 56 -19.62 -9.19 7.65
C ASN A 56 -20.31 -10.54 7.85
N GLY A 57 -20.10 -11.19 8.97
CA GLY A 57 -20.69 -12.52 9.26
C GLY A 57 -19.99 -13.69 8.56
N PHE A 58 -19.00 -13.43 7.74
CA PHE A 58 -18.11 -14.45 7.18
C PHE A 58 -16.88 -14.64 8.07
N SER A 59 -16.42 -15.87 8.16
CA SER A 59 -15.21 -16.24 8.88
C SER A 59 -14.34 -17.10 7.99
N PHE A 60 -13.04 -16.80 7.93
CA PHE A 60 -12.06 -17.53 7.13
C PHE A 60 -10.89 -17.88 8.04
N GLY A 61 -10.56 -19.17 8.11
CA GLY A 61 -9.39 -19.68 8.80
C GLY A 61 -8.19 -19.78 7.84
N PHE A 62 -7.01 -19.48 8.35
CA PHE A 62 -5.73 -19.57 7.64
C PHE A 62 -4.69 -20.15 8.55
N SER A 63 -3.97 -21.17 8.08
CA SER A 63 -2.80 -21.67 8.80
C SER A 63 -1.71 -20.61 8.89
N GLN A 64 -1.08 -20.50 10.04
CA GLN A 64 0.09 -19.67 10.19
C GLN A 64 1.30 -20.28 9.45
N PRO A 65 2.20 -19.46 8.88
CA PRO A 65 3.46 -19.96 8.34
C PRO A 65 4.37 -20.47 9.48
N GLU A 66 5.18 -21.48 9.19
CA GLU A 66 6.11 -22.09 10.16
C GLU A 66 7.17 -21.10 10.71
N SER A 67 7.41 -19.99 10.04
CA SER A 67 8.34 -18.96 10.50
C SER A 67 7.78 -17.55 10.36
N ASN A 68 7.93 -16.76 11.41
CA ASN A 68 7.48 -15.37 11.51
C ASN A 68 8.64 -14.38 11.26
N ASN A 69 9.55 -14.68 10.33
CA ASN A 69 10.83 -13.98 10.18
C ASN A 69 10.83 -12.87 9.13
N PHE A 70 9.68 -12.27 8.80
CA PHE A 70 9.66 -11.14 7.87
C PHE A 70 10.11 -9.85 8.55
N ASP A 71 11.39 -9.49 8.35
CA ASP A 71 11.93 -8.22 8.82
C ASP A 71 11.55 -7.07 7.85
N TRP A 72 10.37 -6.52 8.05
CA TRP A 72 9.84 -5.45 7.22
C TRP A 72 10.68 -4.17 7.23
N LYS A 73 11.43 -3.93 8.33
CA LYS A 73 12.29 -2.75 8.45
C LYS A 73 13.41 -2.76 7.43
N LYS A 74 13.92 -3.95 7.09
CA LYS A 74 14.94 -4.11 6.04
C LYS A 74 14.41 -3.84 4.64
N ALA A 75 13.09 -3.90 4.43
CA ALA A 75 12.48 -3.57 3.14
C ALA A 75 12.34 -2.05 2.92
N ILE A 76 12.49 -1.24 3.97
CA ILE A 76 12.44 0.21 3.86
C ILE A 76 13.81 0.72 3.38
N PRO A 77 13.87 1.49 2.27
CA PRO A 77 15.13 2.07 1.82
C PRO A 77 15.74 2.99 2.88
N THR A 78 17.04 2.84 3.12
CA THR A 78 17.81 3.64 4.09
C THR A 78 18.72 4.67 3.45
N SER A 79 18.77 4.75 2.12
CA SER A 79 19.51 5.77 1.39
C SER A 79 18.91 7.16 1.58
N ASP A 80 19.73 8.18 1.36
CA ASP A 80 19.28 9.57 1.46
C ASP A 80 18.12 9.88 0.52
N ILE A 81 17.16 10.65 1.03
CA ILE A 81 16.03 11.12 0.23
C ILE A 81 16.50 12.27 -0.64
N LEU A 82 16.49 12.10 -1.96
CA LEU A 82 16.90 13.12 -2.90
C LEU A 82 15.96 14.33 -2.91
N TYR A 83 14.66 14.09 -2.92
CA TYR A 83 13.63 15.11 -2.82
C TYR A 83 12.29 14.51 -2.40
N ARG A 84 11.41 15.35 -1.85
CA ARG A 84 10.03 15.00 -1.53
C ARG A 84 9.08 15.80 -2.39
N ILE A 85 8.03 15.15 -2.88
CA ILE A 85 6.98 15.78 -3.68
C ILE A 85 5.63 15.43 -3.07
N GLY A 86 4.82 16.44 -2.77
CA GLY A 86 3.43 16.24 -2.33
C GLY A 86 2.48 16.24 -3.52
N PHE A 87 1.45 15.42 -3.47
CA PHE A 87 0.35 15.40 -4.43
C PHE A 87 -0.98 15.30 -3.70
N ASN A 88 -2.03 15.88 -4.31
CA ASN A 88 -3.37 15.52 -3.92
C ASN A 88 -3.63 14.07 -4.31
N GLY A 89 -3.89 13.22 -3.31
CA GLY A 89 -4.06 11.78 -3.52
C GLY A 89 -5.19 11.42 -4.48
N ASN A 90 -6.28 12.19 -4.49
CA ASN A 90 -7.40 11.94 -5.40
C ASN A 90 -7.02 12.25 -6.85
N TYR A 91 -6.25 13.32 -7.10
CA TYR A 91 -5.82 13.66 -8.44
C TYR A 91 -4.80 12.66 -8.97
N LEU A 92 -3.84 12.25 -8.14
CA LEU A 92 -2.87 11.24 -8.52
C LEU A 92 -3.55 9.89 -8.81
N LEU A 93 -4.48 9.46 -7.94
CA LEU A 93 -5.25 8.24 -8.16
C LEU A 93 -6.05 8.29 -9.45
N SER A 94 -6.73 9.41 -9.72
CA SER A 94 -7.52 9.58 -10.94
C SER A 94 -6.65 9.53 -12.20
N ALA A 95 -5.47 10.16 -12.19
CA ALA A 95 -4.52 10.10 -13.29
C ALA A 95 -3.99 8.69 -13.54
N LEU A 96 -3.66 7.95 -12.47
CA LEU A 96 -3.24 6.55 -12.57
C LEU A 96 -4.36 5.63 -13.09
N GLN A 97 -5.60 5.85 -12.67
CA GLN A 97 -6.76 5.12 -13.19
C GLN A 97 -6.97 5.39 -14.68
N ALA A 98 -6.85 6.65 -15.11
CA ALA A 98 -6.95 7.02 -16.52
C ALA A 98 -5.82 6.40 -17.35
N ALA A 99 -4.58 6.43 -16.84
CA ALA A 99 -3.44 5.77 -17.49
C ALA A 99 -3.65 4.26 -17.60
N LYS A 100 -4.13 3.62 -16.54
CA LYS A 100 -4.45 2.18 -16.55
C LYS A 100 -5.54 1.85 -17.58
N ALA A 101 -6.58 2.67 -17.69
CA ALA A 101 -7.64 2.48 -18.67
C ALA A 101 -7.12 2.56 -20.12
N SER A 102 -6.14 3.43 -20.39
CA SER A 102 -5.49 3.54 -21.71
C SER A 102 -4.66 2.31 -22.05
N LEU A 103 -4.12 1.59 -21.06
CA LEU A 103 -3.35 0.35 -21.28
C LEU A 103 -4.23 -0.87 -21.55
N GLY A 104 -5.53 -0.80 -21.25
CA GLY A 104 -6.44 -1.93 -21.28
C GLY A 104 -6.02 -3.03 -20.27
N ASP A 105 -6.26 -4.29 -20.62
CA ASP A 105 -5.91 -5.44 -19.77
C ASP A 105 -4.45 -5.89 -19.91
N SER A 106 -3.61 -5.09 -20.58
CA SER A 106 -2.20 -5.42 -20.74
C SER A 106 -1.40 -5.10 -19.49
N PHE A 107 -1.16 -6.11 -18.65
CA PHE A 107 -0.26 -6.01 -17.48
C PHE A 107 1.23 -5.86 -17.86
N ARG A 108 1.57 -5.88 -19.14
CA ARG A 108 2.96 -5.90 -19.60
C ARG A 108 3.57 -4.51 -19.78
N HIS A 109 2.75 -3.48 -19.86
CA HIS A 109 3.23 -2.12 -20.07
C HIS A 109 3.13 -1.33 -18.77
N PRO A 110 4.25 -0.83 -18.25
CA PRO A 110 4.26 0.01 -17.06
C PRO A 110 3.69 1.40 -17.37
N VAL A 111 3.09 2.04 -16.36
CA VAL A 111 2.90 3.48 -16.37
C VAL A 111 4.23 4.12 -15.99
N VAL A 112 4.81 4.92 -16.88
CA VAL A 112 6.06 5.63 -16.62
C VAL A 112 5.73 6.96 -15.95
N LEU A 113 6.40 7.27 -14.83
CA LEU A 113 6.30 8.53 -14.11
C LEU A 113 7.57 9.35 -14.37
N GLU A 114 7.43 10.49 -14.99
CA GLU A 114 8.53 11.42 -15.28
C GLU A 114 8.52 12.56 -14.27
N PHE A 115 9.60 12.67 -13.51
CA PHE A 115 9.83 13.74 -12.56
C PHE A 115 10.94 14.67 -13.11
N ARG A 116 10.69 15.98 -13.13
CA ARG A 116 11.69 16.98 -13.57
C ARG A 116 12.20 17.78 -12.38
N SER A 117 11.29 18.21 -11.52
CA SER A 117 11.61 18.86 -10.26
C SER A 117 10.50 18.62 -9.23
N SER A 118 10.68 19.09 -8.00
CA SER A 118 9.66 19.03 -6.95
C SER A 118 8.51 20.05 -7.14
N LEU A 119 8.64 20.97 -8.08
CA LEU A 119 7.66 22.05 -8.31
C LEU A 119 6.94 21.93 -9.66
N GLU A 120 7.44 21.09 -10.55
CA GLU A 120 6.83 20.86 -11.85
C GLU A 120 5.84 19.71 -11.81
N PRO A 121 4.84 19.70 -12.72
CA PRO A 121 3.92 18.58 -12.86
C PRO A 121 4.68 17.27 -13.11
N ILE A 122 4.25 16.20 -12.45
CA ILE A 122 4.64 14.86 -12.91
C ILE A 122 3.88 14.54 -14.19
N VAL A 123 4.55 13.86 -15.09
CA VAL A 123 3.96 13.34 -16.32
C VAL A 123 3.84 11.83 -16.21
N LEU A 124 2.64 11.32 -16.43
CA LEU A 124 2.37 9.89 -16.51
C LEU A 124 2.24 9.52 -17.99
N ARG A 125 3.06 8.59 -18.47
CA ARG A 125 3.00 8.08 -19.85
C ARG A 125 2.69 6.61 -19.87
N THR A 126 1.87 6.23 -20.81
CA THR A 126 1.61 4.83 -21.17
C THR A 126 2.17 4.50 -22.56
N ASN A 127 2.28 5.52 -23.42
CA ASN A 127 2.92 5.52 -24.74
C ASN A 127 3.38 6.94 -25.09
N GLU A 128 3.82 7.16 -26.31
CA GLU A 128 4.33 8.47 -26.76
C GLU A 128 3.25 9.55 -26.83
N GLU A 129 2.01 9.19 -27.15
CA GLU A 129 0.90 10.12 -27.38
C GLU A 129 0.03 10.32 -26.13
N ASP A 130 -0.01 9.34 -25.24
CA ASP A 130 -0.96 9.30 -24.13
C ASP A 130 -0.32 9.84 -22.84
N ILE A 131 -0.62 11.07 -22.53
CA ILE A 131 -0.02 11.85 -21.45
C ILE A 131 -1.10 12.24 -20.42
N LYS A 132 -0.80 12.02 -19.14
CA LYS A 132 -1.54 12.58 -18.01
C LYS A 132 -0.57 13.40 -17.17
N MET A 133 -1.05 14.48 -16.57
CA MET A 133 -0.21 15.35 -15.72
C MET A 133 -0.92 15.60 -14.39
N VAL A 134 -0.12 15.62 -13.33
CA VAL A 134 -0.59 16.01 -11.99
C VAL A 134 0.33 17.05 -11.40
N LEU A 135 -0.27 18.17 -10.99
CA LEU A 135 0.46 19.26 -10.32
C LEU A 135 0.83 18.84 -8.90
N PRO A 136 2.05 19.14 -8.46
CA PRO A 136 2.43 18.97 -7.07
C PRO A 136 1.71 19.98 -6.17
N VAL A 137 1.55 19.65 -4.91
CA VAL A 137 1.13 20.58 -3.86
C VAL A 137 2.33 20.95 -3.02
N ARG A 138 2.36 22.19 -2.52
CA ARG A 138 3.41 22.63 -1.60
C ARG A 138 3.29 21.83 -0.30
N LEU A 139 4.40 21.27 0.13
CA LEU A 139 4.52 20.72 1.47
C LEU A 139 4.73 21.88 2.45
N GLU A 140 3.87 21.99 3.45
CA GLU A 140 4.08 22.94 4.55
C GLU A 140 5.22 22.41 5.45
N LYS A 141 5.93 23.33 6.12
CA LYS A 141 7.03 22.95 7.03
C LYS A 141 6.62 21.93 8.09
N ASN A 142 5.41 22.04 8.62
CA ASN A 142 4.87 21.10 9.59
C ASN A 142 4.69 19.67 9.01
N THR A 143 4.35 19.58 7.75
CA THR A 143 4.23 18.27 7.05
C THR A 143 5.61 17.64 6.83
N GLU A 144 6.62 18.46 6.51
CA GLU A 144 8.01 17.98 6.37
C GLU A 144 8.57 17.47 7.70
N ASP A 145 8.27 18.11 8.80
CA ASP A 145 8.73 17.71 10.14
C ASP A 145 8.02 16.45 10.63
N THR A 146 6.74 16.28 10.34
CA THR A 146 5.98 15.07 10.68
C THR A 146 6.49 13.82 9.93
N LEU A 147 7.05 14.00 8.73
CA LEU A 147 7.60 12.91 7.91
C LEU A 147 9.03 12.52 8.28
N LYS A 148 9.67 13.23 9.23
CA LYS A 148 11.04 12.93 9.69
C LYS A 148 11.08 11.99 10.91
N ASN A 149 9.96 11.75 11.54
CA ASN A 149 9.80 10.87 12.69
C ASN A 149 9.14 9.55 12.27
#